data_288fff420d616342aa7603d6febd0fac
#
_entry.id   288fff420d616342aa7603d6febd0fac
#
_cell.length_a   1.000
_cell.length_b   1.000
_cell.length_c   1.000
_cell.angle_alpha   90.00
_cell.angle_beta   90.00
_cell.angle_gamma   90.00
#
_symmetry.space_group_name_H-M   'P 1'
#
loop_
_entity.id
_entity.type
_entity.pdbx_description
1 polymer ?
#
loop_
_entity_poly.entity_id
_entity_poly.type
_entity_poly.pdbx_seq_one_letter_code
_entity_poly.pdbx_strand_id
1 'polypeptide(L)'
;MLLKQYLYPLLSALLINIASLSAASAHKPNVVIIYGDDVGFGDVGVYGSTLIPTPNIDQLARGGLQFTDGHSAAATCTPSRYSMLTGIHGFRDGVSILPPNAPLSISTKILTLPKLFQQAGYTTGVIGKWHLGIGKKGVRTNWNGEVKPGPLEIGFNTSFLLPSTNDRVPCVYLDGHRVLNLDPKDPLFVGRSKKAVDRPRSTSYPDGITNPEAMTFYSNTHGHNNSVINGIGRMGYMAGGKSALWDDATIADVFVERAVDYIAANKDKPFFLYFASQDIHVPRVPHPRFRGKTELGYRGDAMVQFDWSTGAIMKALEAHGLTENTIVIFSSDNGPTYDDGYEDGTTVSTSTKEVDQGHDGSGIYSGGKYQIYEGGTRVPFIIRWPARIEPGVSEAAVNQIDFMASFAALLGLELPENAAPDSRNTLAAFLGEDSIGLDFMIQEAGRRRALRQGDWKYIAPSNRPKKKPNRGHGLEAGLYNLKDDPGERNNIIANHPEKAEAMDAHLKALMEAGGIRK
;
A
#
# COMPACT_ATOMS: atom_id res chain seq x y z
N MET A 1 -87.69 34.05 -32.44
CA MET A 1 -87.26 32.67 -32.60
C MET A 1 -85.79 32.55 -32.12
N LEU A 2 -85.63 31.91 -31.01
CA LEU A 2 -84.42 31.94 -30.19
C LEU A 2 -83.39 30.91 -30.66
N LEU A 3 -82.19 31.34 -31.02
CA LEU A 3 -81.02 30.48 -31.14
C LEU A 3 -80.28 30.47 -29.80
N LYS A 4 -80.24 29.31 -29.14
CA LYS A 4 -79.39 29.06 -27.98
C LYS A 4 -77.97 28.71 -28.46
N GLN A 5 -77.03 29.56 -28.18
CA GLN A 5 -75.57 29.25 -28.29
C GLN A 5 -75.15 28.49 -27.07
N TYR A 6 -74.63 27.28 -27.27
CA TYR A 6 -73.94 26.53 -26.25
C TYR A 6 -72.45 26.85 -26.34
N LEU A 7 -71.94 27.56 -25.35
CA LEU A 7 -70.51 27.67 -25.10
C LEU A 7 -69.98 26.36 -24.40
N TYR A 8 -69.11 25.69 -25.06
CA TYR A 8 -68.25 24.65 -24.40
C TYR A 8 -66.97 25.30 -23.91
N PRO A 9 -66.61 25.16 -22.63
CA PRO A 9 -65.28 25.55 -22.18
C PRO A 9 -64.31 24.45 -22.57
N LEU A 10 -63.28 24.78 -23.39
CA LEU A 10 -62.10 23.99 -23.63
C LEU A 10 -61.29 23.94 -22.33
N LEU A 11 -61.40 22.85 -21.59
CA LEU A 11 -60.42 22.49 -20.54
C LEU A 11 -59.17 22.03 -21.24
N SER A 12 -58.21 22.92 -21.41
CA SER A 12 -56.82 22.57 -21.75
C SER A 12 -56.19 21.87 -20.54
N ALA A 13 -56.18 20.54 -20.54
CA ALA A 13 -55.40 19.76 -19.59
C ALA A 13 -53.92 19.98 -19.89
N LEU A 14 -53.34 20.91 -19.17
CA LEU A 14 -51.89 21.09 -19.11
C LEU A 14 -51.31 19.87 -18.34
N LEU A 15 -50.95 18.83 -19.07
CA LEU A 15 -50.11 17.74 -18.53
C LEU A 15 -48.76 18.30 -18.16
N ILE A 16 -48.64 18.77 -16.92
CA ILE A 16 -47.36 19.00 -16.29
C ILE A 16 -46.72 17.62 -16.12
N ASN A 17 -45.87 17.27 -17.06
CA ASN A 17 -44.88 16.20 -16.86
C ASN A 17 -43.96 16.65 -15.73
N ILE A 18 -44.37 16.38 -14.50
CA ILE A 18 -43.47 16.34 -13.37
C ILE A 18 -42.61 15.09 -13.61
N ALA A 19 -41.57 15.25 -14.44
CA ALA A 19 -40.45 14.37 -14.38
C ALA A 19 -39.97 14.42 -12.91
N SER A 20 -40.33 13.42 -12.16
CA SER A 20 -39.75 13.15 -10.85
C SER A 20 -38.27 13.03 -11.11
N LEU A 21 -37.52 14.14 -11.03
CA LEU A 21 -36.13 14.06 -10.65
C LEU A 21 -36.18 13.44 -9.25
N SER A 22 -36.24 12.12 -9.22
CA SER A 22 -35.75 11.36 -8.10
C SER A 22 -34.31 11.84 -7.94
N ALA A 23 -34.10 12.77 -7.01
CA ALA A 23 -32.79 12.98 -6.47
C ALA A 23 -32.39 11.59 -5.93
N ALA A 24 -31.73 10.80 -6.78
CA ALA A 24 -31.05 9.60 -6.35
C ALA A 24 -30.22 10.10 -5.18
N SER A 25 -30.61 9.75 -3.97
CA SER A 25 -29.78 9.88 -2.79
C SER A 25 -28.43 9.37 -3.26
N ALA A 26 -27.46 10.28 -3.45
CA ALA A 26 -26.18 9.92 -4.02
C ALA A 26 -25.60 8.89 -3.04
N HIS A 27 -25.77 7.61 -3.38
CA HIS A 27 -25.28 6.53 -2.55
C HIS A 27 -23.78 6.74 -2.44
N LYS A 28 -23.29 6.93 -1.22
CA LYS A 28 -21.86 7.05 -0.95
C LYS A 28 -21.14 5.88 -1.62
N PRO A 29 -20.10 6.13 -2.43
CA PRO A 29 -19.41 5.04 -3.14
C PRO A 29 -18.71 4.13 -2.14
N ASN A 30 -18.67 2.84 -2.41
CA ASN A 30 -17.72 1.96 -1.72
C ASN A 30 -16.29 2.37 -2.09
N VAL A 31 -15.35 2.07 -1.22
CA VAL A 31 -13.92 2.32 -1.48
C VAL A 31 -13.13 1.05 -1.22
N VAL A 32 -12.38 0.61 -2.21
CA VAL A 32 -11.47 -0.54 -2.13
C VAL A 32 -10.07 -0.07 -2.51
N ILE A 33 -9.12 -0.19 -1.59
CA ILE A 33 -7.70 0.01 -1.89
C ILE A 33 -7.06 -1.37 -2.03
N ILE A 34 -6.61 -1.71 -3.23
CA ILE A 34 -5.80 -2.90 -3.53
C ILE A 34 -4.34 -2.47 -3.51
N TYR A 35 -3.62 -2.91 -2.50
CA TYR A 35 -2.32 -2.39 -2.16
C TYR A 35 -1.25 -3.47 -2.21
N GLY A 36 -0.31 -3.32 -3.15
CA GLY A 36 0.83 -4.22 -3.31
C GLY A 36 1.92 -3.94 -2.29
N ASP A 37 2.87 -4.84 -2.24
CA ASP A 37 4.06 -4.80 -1.41
C ASP A 37 5.29 -4.97 -2.30
N ASP A 38 6.13 -3.96 -2.40
CA ASP A 38 7.32 -3.93 -3.26
C ASP A 38 7.02 -4.01 -4.79
N VAL A 39 5.81 -3.66 -5.22
CA VAL A 39 5.46 -3.62 -6.65
C VAL A 39 5.97 -2.32 -7.26
N GLY A 40 6.86 -2.44 -8.22
CA GLY A 40 7.42 -1.30 -8.91
C GLY A 40 6.58 -0.81 -10.09
N PHE A 41 6.87 0.39 -10.54
CA PHE A 41 6.22 1.03 -11.68
C PHE A 41 6.29 0.14 -12.95
N GLY A 42 7.46 -0.46 -13.21
CA GLY A 42 7.69 -1.32 -14.38
C GLY A 42 7.21 -2.76 -14.24
N ASP A 43 6.58 -3.15 -13.13
CA ASP A 43 6.08 -4.52 -12.92
C ASP A 43 4.71 -4.78 -13.53
N VAL A 44 4.00 -3.74 -13.98
CA VAL A 44 2.63 -3.80 -14.48
C VAL A 44 2.56 -3.52 -15.99
N GLY A 45 1.75 -4.29 -16.73
CA GLY A 45 1.66 -4.22 -18.19
C GLY A 45 1.35 -2.83 -18.73
N VAL A 46 0.33 -2.13 -18.20
CA VAL A 46 -0.03 -0.75 -18.64
C VAL A 46 1.05 0.29 -18.33
N TYR A 47 2.03 -0.04 -17.50
CA TYR A 47 3.22 0.80 -17.22
C TYR A 47 4.48 0.33 -17.97
N GLY A 48 4.34 -0.63 -18.89
CA GLY A 48 5.41 -1.04 -19.80
C GLY A 48 6.05 -2.40 -19.52
N SER A 49 5.57 -3.17 -18.54
CA SER A 49 6.01 -4.56 -18.35
C SER A 49 5.66 -5.40 -19.56
N THR A 50 6.64 -6.10 -20.12
CA THR A 50 6.45 -7.03 -21.25
C THR A 50 6.65 -8.49 -20.87
N LEU A 51 7.29 -8.75 -19.73
CA LEU A 51 7.64 -10.10 -19.27
C LEU A 51 6.70 -10.62 -18.17
N ILE A 52 5.89 -9.75 -17.60
CA ILE A 52 4.91 -10.11 -16.56
C ILE A 52 3.50 -9.81 -17.08
N PRO A 53 2.66 -10.83 -17.32
CA PRO A 53 1.27 -10.59 -17.72
C PRO A 53 0.44 -10.15 -16.52
N THR A 54 -0.20 -8.97 -16.64
CA THR A 54 -1.08 -8.40 -15.61
C THR A 54 -2.47 -8.04 -16.18
N PRO A 55 -3.18 -8.97 -16.82
CA PRO A 55 -4.39 -8.66 -17.59
C PRO A 55 -5.53 -8.06 -16.76
N ASN A 56 -5.65 -8.43 -15.46
CA ASN A 56 -6.71 -7.90 -14.59
C ASN A 56 -6.39 -6.47 -14.11
N ILE A 57 -5.13 -6.19 -13.76
CA ILE A 57 -4.68 -4.84 -13.41
C ILE A 57 -4.76 -3.94 -14.65
N ASP A 58 -4.37 -4.43 -15.80
CA ASP A 58 -4.47 -3.72 -17.07
C ASP A 58 -5.93 -3.42 -17.44
N GLN A 59 -6.85 -4.34 -17.15
CA GLN A 59 -8.28 -4.11 -17.35
C GLN A 59 -8.83 -3.06 -16.37
N LEU A 60 -8.37 -3.07 -15.11
CA LEU A 60 -8.70 -2.05 -14.13
C LEU A 60 -8.25 -0.66 -14.63
N ALA A 61 -7.04 -0.55 -15.14
CA ALA A 61 -6.48 0.68 -15.70
C ALA A 61 -7.27 1.17 -16.93
N ARG A 62 -7.57 0.27 -17.88
CA ARG A 62 -8.39 0.62 -19.06
C ARG A 62 -9.79 1.10 -18.74
N GLY A 63 -10.33 0.72 -17.60
CA GLY A 63 -11.64 1.19 -17.11
C GLY A 63 -11.56 2.31 -16.08
N GLY A 64 -10.39 2.90 -15.87
CA GLY A 64 -10.13 3.94 -14.87
C GLY A 64 -9.10 4.97 -15.33
N LEU A 65 -8.60 5.74 -14.39
CA LEU A 65 -7.57 6.74 -14.59
C LEU A 65 -6.22 6.19 -14.13
N GLN A 66 -5.28 6.05 -15.07
CA GLN A 66 -3.92 5.62 -14.85
C GLN A 66 -3.03 6.85 -14.64
N PHE A 67 -2.36 6.94 -13.48
CA PHE A 67 -1.42 8.03 -13.21
C PHE A 67 0.01 7.63 -13.58
N THR A 68 0.68 8.46 -14.38
CA THR A 68 2.10 8.28 -14.70
C THR A 68 3.00 8.91 -13.64
N ASP A 69 2.45 9.77 -12.79
CA ASP A 69 3.14 10.48 -11.72
C ASP A 69 2.48 10.24 -10.35
N GLY A 70 2.23 8.95 -10.05
CA GLY A 70 1.65 8.50 -8.78
C GLY A 70 2.71 8.01 -7.80
N HIS A 71 2.62 8.45 -6.54
CA HIS A 71 3.65 8.19 -5.53
C HIS A 71 3.12 7.60 -4.23
N SER A 72 3.91 6.70 -3.64
CA SER A 72 3.88 6.43 -2.21
C SER A 72 4.59 7.53 -1.43
N ALA A 73 4.24 7.74 -0.16
CA ALA A 73 4.84 8.78 0.67
C ALA A 73 6.30 8.50 1.05
N ALA A 74 6.71 7.23 1.03
CA ALA A 74 8.05 6.81 1.38
C ALA A 74 8.50 5.60 0.54
N ALA A 75 9.81 5.45 0.37
CA ALA A 75 10.42 4.32 -0.33
C ALA A 75 10.55 3.06 0.56
N THR A 76 9.68 2.89 1.56
CA THR A 76 9.64 1.72 2.46
C THR A 76 8.28 1.52 3.08
N CYS A 77 7.90 0.25 3.29
CA CYS A 77 6.54 -0.17 3.65
C CYS A 77 5.96 0.51 4.91
N THR A 78 6.59 0.41 6.09
CA THR A 78 6.00 0.96 7.32
C THR A 78 5.74 2.47 7.24
N PRO A 79 6.71 3.34 6.87
CA PRO A 79 6.45 4.78 6.75
C PRO A 79 5.38 5.11 5.71
N SER A 80 5.38 4.43 4.56
CA SER A 80 4.38 4.66 3.52
C SER A 80 2.98 4.29 3.97
N ARG A 81 2.77 3.09 4.52
CA ARG A 81 1.49 2.63 5.08
C ARG A 81 1.01 3.52 6.23
N TYR A 82 1.94 3.98 7.08
CA TYR A 82 1.67 4.95 8.13
C TYR A 82 1.13 6.26 7.55
N SER A 83 1.83 6.83 6.57
CA SER A 83 1.46 8.10 5.95
C SER A 83 0.12 8.03 5.23
N MET A 84 -0.14 6.94 4.49
CA MET A 84 -1.42 6.70 3.81
C MET A 84 -2.60 6.67 4.80
N LEU A 85 -2.45 6.00 5.95
CA LEU A 85 -3.53 5.85 6.93
C LEU A 85 -3.71 7.05 7.86
N THR A 86 -2.73 7.94 7.96
CA THR A 86 -2.75 9.05 8.94
C THR A 86 -2.71 10.43 8.31
N GLY A 87 -2.25 10.55 7.05
CA GLY A 87 -1.94 11.85 6.44
C GLY A 87 -0.75 12.56 7.10
N ILE A 88 0.17 11.81 7.71
CA ILE A 88 1.36 12.30 8.40
C ILE A 88 2.60 11.64 7.82
N HIS A 89 3.60 12.40 7.39
CA HIS A 89 4.87 11.82 6.98
C HIS A 89 5.53 11.04 8.13
N GLY A 90 6.05 9.85 7.84
CA GLY A 90 6.69 8.99 8.84
C GLY A 90 7.81 9.67 9.63
N PHE A 91 8.57 10.56 8.99
CA PHE A 91 9.67 11.28 9.66
C PHE A 91 9.22 12.20 10.79
N ARG A 92 7.97 12.72 10.78
CA ARG A 92 7.48 13.61 11.83
C ARG A 92 7.36 12.90 13.17
N ASP A 93 6.91 11.64 13.14
CA ASP A 93 6.74 10.82 14.35
C ASP A 93 7.87 9.79 14.54
N GLY A 94 8.97 9.92 13.76
CA GLY A 94 10.11 9.02 13.83
C GLY A 94 9.79 7.58 13.42
N VAL A 95 8.76 7.40 12.60
CA VAL A 95 8.35 6.09 12.10
C VAL A 95 9.36 5.60 11.07
N SER A 96 9.85 4.41 11.27
CA SER A 96 10.77 3.72 10.38
C SER A 96 10.30 2.27 10.20
N ILE A 97 10.96 1.52 9.33
CA ILE A 97 10.64 0.10 9.12
C ILE A 97 10.63 -0.64 10.46
N LEU A 98 9.54 -1.32 10.75
CA LEU A 98 9.34 -1.97 12.04
C LEU A 98 9.98 -3.37 12.07
N PRO A 99 10.63 -3.73 13.17
CA PRO A 99 11.10 -5.09 13.39
C PRO A 99 9.96 -6.04 13.77
N PRO A 100 10.21 -7.36 13.81
CA PRO A 100 9.25 -8.33 14.33
C PRO A 100 8.74 -7.95 15.73
N ASN A 101 7.46 -8.23 15.99
CA ASN A 101 6.82 -8.01 17.29
C ASN A 101 6.94 -6.55 17.80
N ALA A 102 6.88 -5.58 16.89
CA ALA A 102 6.84 -4.16 17.24
C ALA A 102 5.47 -3.75 17.79
N PRO A 103 5.41 -2.79 18.73
CA PRO A 103 4.14 -2.21 19.17
C PRO A 103 3.50 -1.39 18.04
N LEU A 104 2.20 -1.13 18.17
CA LEU A 104 1.46 -0.29 17.23
C LEU A 104 2.13 1.09 17.10
N SER A 105 2.44 1.49 15.87
CA SER A 105 3.10 2.76 15.54
C SER A 105 2.11 3.93 15.43
N ILE A 106 0.86 3.64 15.09
CA ILE A 106 -0.20 4.65 14.95
C ILE A 106 -0.84 4.91 16.33
N SER A 107 -0.88 6.17 16.74
CA SER A 107 -1.59 6.55 17.96
C SER A 107 -3.10 6.31 17.82
N THR A 108 -3.69 5.63 18.80
CA THR A 108 -5.14 5.36 18.82
C THR A 108 -5.97 6.63 19.05
N LYS A 109 -5.33 7.77 19.38
CA LYS A 109 -5.98 9.05 19.66
C LYS A 109 -6.16 9.92 18.43
N ILE A 110 -5.37 9.73 17.37
CA ILE A 110 -5.46 10.55 16.16
C ILE A 110 -6.60 10.10 15.25
N LEU A 111 -7.03 11.02 14.39
CA LEU A 111 -7.90 10.69 13.27
C LEU A 111 -7.08 9.90 12.23
N THR A 112 -7.65 8.83 11.74
CA THR A 112 -7.05 7.95 10.71
C THR A 112 -8.03 7.78 9.56
N LEU A 113 -7.56 7.32 8.43
CA LEU A 113 -8.41 7.09 7.25
C LEU A 113 -9.63 6.18 7.56
N PRO A 114 -9.49 5.03 8.25
CA PRO A 114 -10.66 4.23 8.61
C PRO A 114 -11.59 4.95 9.59
N LYS A 115 -11.11 5.75 10.54
CA LYS A 115 -11.97 6.56 11.41
C LYS A 115 -12.74 7.62 10.64
N LEU A 116 -12.09 8.26 9.64
CA LEU A 116 -12.76 9.21 8.75
C LEU A 116 -13.93 8.54 8.01
N PHE A 117 -13.71 7.36 7.46
CA PHE A 117 -14.77 6.58 6.81
C PHE A 117 -15.89 6.18 7.80
N GLN A 118 -15.54 5.79 9.02
CA GLN A 118 -16.56 5.51 10.06
C GLN A 118 -17.41 6.74 10.39
N GLN A 119 -16.80 7.93 10.50
CA GLN A 119 -17.55 9.18 10.70
C GLN A 119 -18.54 9.45 9.56
N ALA A 120 -18.22 9.02 8.35
CA ALA A 120 -19.11 9.06 7.20
C ALA A 120 -20.13 7.90 7.16
N GLY A 121 -20.16 7.00 8.15
CA GLY A 121 -21.11 5.89 8.23
C GLY A 121 -20.72 4.64 7.44
N TYR A 122 -19.44 4.49 7.07
CA TYR A 122 -18.94 3.29 6.40
C TYR A 122 -18.63 2.17 7.38
N THR A 123 -18.81 0.93 6.92
CA THR A 123 -18.16 -0.22 7.54
C THR A 123 -16.74 -0.31 7.00
N THR A 124 -15.76 -0.54 7.89
CA THR A 124 -14.34 -0.49 7.52
C THR A 124 -13.66 -1.83 7.79
N GLY A 125 -12.89 -2.33 6.82
CA GLY A 125 -12.17 -3.60 6.93
C GLY A 125 -10.73 -3.49 6.44
N VAL A 126 -9.84 -4.25 7.09
CA VAL A 126 -8.47 -4.46 6.61
C VAL A 126 -8.17 -5.95 6.52
N ILE A 127 -7.65 -6.37 5.37
CA ILE A 127 -7.28 -7.76 5.09
C ILE A 127 -5.88 -7.77 4.49
N GLY A 128 -4.98 -8.56 5.07
CA GLY A 128 -3.66 -8.78 4.52
C GLY A 128 -2.50 -8.31 5.39
N LYS A 129 -1.42 -7.87 4.76
CA LYS A 129 -0.21 -7.38 5.42
C LYS A 129 -0.47 -6.12 6.23
N TRP A 130 -0.08 -6.16 7.51
CA TRP A 130 -0.24 -5.01 8.39
C TRP A 130 1.03 -4.15 8.49
N HIS A 131 2.10 -4.69 9.04
CA HIS A 131 3.43 -4.07 9.20
C HIS A 131 3.44 -2.67 9.86
N LEU A 132 2.42 -2.36 10.66
CA LEU A 132 2.33 -1.11 11.43
C LEU A 132 2.44 -1.33 12.94
N GLY A 133 2.85 -2.57 13.32
CA GLY A 133 2.97 -2.98 14.70
C GLY A 133 1.63 -3.29 15.38
N ILE A 134 1.68 -4.04 16.47
CA ILE A 134 0.51 -4.47 17.25
C ILE A 134 0.91 -4.54 18.72
N GLY A 135 0.00 -4.15 19.60
CA GLY A 135 0.24 -4.14 21.04
C GLY A 135 0.74 -2.80 21.55
N LYS A 136 0.83 -2.69 22.86
CA LYS A 136 1.17 -1.46 23.57
C LYS A 136 2.69 -1.29 23.69
N LYS A 137 3.20 -0.09 23.46
CA LYS A 137 4.63 0.25 23.65
C LYS A 137 5.06 -0.04 25.10
N GLY A 138 6.18 -0.73 25.24
CA GLY A 138 6.75 -1.09 26.55
C GLY A 138 6.08 -2.30 27.23
N VAL A 139 5.06 -2.90 26.62
CA VAL A 139 4.39 -4.11 27.12
C VAL A 139 4.63 -5.25 26.15
N ARG A 140 5.02 -6.41 26.65
CA ARG A 140 5.15 -7.61 25.81
C ARG A 140 3.79 -8.03 25.29
N THR A 141 3.69 -8.19 23.97
CA THR A 141 2.46 -8.65 23.31
C THR A 141 2.11 -10.07 23.76
N ASN A 142 0.90 -10.27 24.26
CA ASN A 142 0.37 -11.60 24.61
C ASN A 142 -0.35 -12.19 23.40
N TRP A 143 0.34 -13.02 22.65
CA TRP A 143 -0.21 -13.69 21.45
C TRP A 143 -1.23 -14.79 21.79
N ASN A 144 -1.36 -15.18 23.07
CA ASN A 144 -2.27 -16.23 23.54
C ASN A 144 -3.61 -15.68 24.05
N GLY A 145 -3.82 -14.38 23.94
CA GLY A 145 -5.03 -13.70 24.37
C GLY A 145 -5.52 -12.69 23.35
N GLU A 146 -6.01 -11.54 23.82
CA GLU A 146 -6.33 -10.42 22.96
C GLU A 146 -5.08 -9.62 22.64
N VAL A 147 -4.77 -9.54 21.34
CA VAL A 147 -3.63 -8.81 20.79
C VAL A 147 -4.08 -7.40 20.43
N LYS A 148 -3.90 -6.45 21.35
CA LYS A 148 -4.34 -5.05 21.21
C LYS A 148 -3.43 -4.06 21.94
N PRO A 149 -3.40 -2.74 21.55
CA PRO A 149 -4.13 -2.17 20.43
C PRO A 149 -3.61 -2.64 19.06
N GLY A 150 -4.47 -2.56 18.06
CA GLY A 150 -4.20 -2.94 16.68
C GLY A 150 -5.08 -2.15 15.69
N PRO A 151 -5.42 -2.73 14.53
CA PRO A 151 -6.26 -2.06 13.54
C PRO A 151 -7.61 -1.62 14.05
N LEU A 152 -8.25 -2.40 14.92
CA LEU A 152 -9.58 -2.09 15.43
C LEU A 152 -9.57 -0.79 16.26
N GLU A 153 -8.52 -0.54 17.03
CA GLU A 153 -8.39 0.67 17.84
C GLU A 153 -8.05 1.93 17.03
N ILE A 154 -7.67 1.76 15.77
CA ILE A 154 -7.45 2.88 14.87
C ILE A 154 -8.56 3.07 13.83
N GLY A 155 -9.71 2.37 13.99
CA GLY A 155 -10.93 2.64 13.25
C GLY A 155 -11.32 1.60 12.20
N PHE A 156 -10.74 0.43 12.17
CA PHE A 156 -11.30 -0.68 11.40
C PHE A 156 -12.36 -1.41 12.23
N ASN A 157 -13.49 -1.79 11.61
CA ASN A 157 -14.52 -2.61 12.25
C ASN A 157 -14.12 -4.08 12.24
N THR A 158 -13.44 -4.52 11.18
CA THR A 158 -12.94 -5.90 11.04
C THR A 158 -11.49 -5.90 10.57
N SER A 159 -10.74 -6.90 10.98
CA SER A 159 -9.36 -7.08 10.52
C SER A 159 -9.00 -8.56 10.41
N PHE A 160 -8.38 -8.95 9.31
CA PHE A 160 -7.77 -10.26 9.12
C PHE A 160 -6.35 -10.06 8.59
N LEU A 161 -5.34 -10.37 9.41
CA LEU A 161 -4.00 -9.87 9.17
C LEU A 161 -2.93 -10.95 9.10
N LEU A 162 -1.94 -10.69 8.28
CA LEU A 162 -0.55 -11.06 8.48
C LEU A 162 0.09 -9.93 9.33
N PRO A 163 0.42 -10.18 10.62
CA PRO A 163 0.69 -9.10 11.58
C PRO A 163 1.91 -8.22 11.28
N SER A 164 2.92 -8.78 10.60
CA SER A 164 4.12 -8.06 10.18
C SER A 164 4.27 -8.14 8.66
N THR A 165 5.26 -8.88 8.20
CA THR A 165 5.50 -9.25 6.79
C THR A 165 5.73 -10.76 6.74
N ASN A 166 5.60 -11.37 5.57
CA ASN A 166 5.79 -12.81 5.39
C ASN A 166 7.23 -13.29 5.71
N ASP A 167 8.22 -12.40 5.68
CA ASP A 167 9.62 -12.68 6.09
C ASP A 167 9.87 -12.68 7.61
N ARG A 168 8.84 -12.34 8.43
CA ARG A 168 8.98 -12.10 9.87
C ARG A 168 8.03 -12.95 10.71
N VAL A 169 8.48 -13.29 11.91
CA VAL A 169 7.59 -13.89 12.91
C VAL A 169 6.66 -12.82 13.52
N PRO A 170 5.43 -13.19 13.97
CA PRO A 170 4.86 -14.53 13.98
C PRO A 170 4.29 -14.92 12.61
N CYS A 171 4.46 -16.20 12.26
CA CYS A 171 3.93 -16.77 11.02
C CYS A 171 2.51 -17.32 11.23
N VAL A 172 1.59 -16.47 11.68
CA VAL A 172 0.20 -16.82 12.00
C VAL A 172 -0.74 -15.70 11.54
N TYR A 173 -1.97 -16.04 11.21
CA TYR A 173 -3.01 -15.04 10.98
C TYR A 173 -3.58 -14.51 12.29
N LEU A 174 -3.89 -13.22 12.29
CA LEU A 174 -4.64 -12.56 13.36
C LEU A 174 -6.03 -12.19 12.82
N ASP A 175 -7.08 -12.78 13.40
CA ASP A 175 -8.47 -12.45 13.11
C ASP A 175 -9.02 -11.58 14.24
N GLY A 176 -9.34 -10.34 13.95
CA GLY A 176 -9.63 -9.35 14.98
C GLY A 176 -8.47 -9.22 15.98
N HIS A 177 -8.71 -9.56 17.22
CA HIS A 177 -7.71 -9.52 18.29
C HIS A 177 -7.07 -10.87 18.60
N ARG A 178 -7.39 -11.94 17.87
CA ARG A 178 -6.95 -13.29 18.25
C ARG A 178 -6.19 -13.99 17.13
N VAL A 179 -5.18 -14.75 17.54
CA VAL A 179 -4.49 -15.66 16.62
C VAL A 179 -5.45 -16.77 16.21
N LEU A 180 -5.63 -16.93 14.90
CA LEU A 180 -6.51 -17.94 14.32
C LEU A 180 -5.95 -19.34 14.58
N ASN A 181 -6.81 -20.30 14.95
CA ASN A 181 -6.48 -21.72 15.15
C ASN A 181 -5.37 -22.00 16.18
N LEU A 182 -5.13 -21.10 17.14
CA LEU A 182 -4.12 -21.31 18.17
C LEU A 182 -4.58 -22.39 19.17
N ASP A 183 -3.79 -23.45 19.31
CA ASP A 183 -4.01 -24.45 20.35
C ASP A 183 -3.48 -23.92 21.71
N PRO A 184 -4.33 -23.80 22.75
CA PRO A 184 -3.89 -23.41 24.08
C PRO A 184 -2.82 -24.32 24.72
N LYS A 185 -2.70 -25.57 24.23
CA LYS A 185 -1.70 -26.53 24.70
C LYS A 185 -0.30 -26.28 24.08
N ASP A 186 -0.24 -25.53 22.98
CA ASP A 186 1.00 -25.11 22.31
C ASP A 186 1.07 -23.56 22.22
N PRO A 187 1.23 -22.87 23.36
CA PRO A 187 1.14 -21.43 23.42
C PRO A 187 2.23 -20.73 22.60
N LEU A 188 1.84 -19.64 21.94
CA LEU A 188 2.68 -18.87 21.02
C LEU A 188 3.54 -17.84 21.76
N PHE A 189 4.84 -17.85 21.47
CA PHE A 189 5.81 -16.85 21.92
C PHE A 189 6.59 -16.29 20.75
N VAL A 190 6.77 -14.97 20.74
CA VAL A 190 7.48 -14.22 19.69
C VAL A 190 8.51 -13.30 20.32
N GLY A 191 9.70 -13.22 19.75
CA GLY A 191 10.78 -12.38 20.28
C GLY A 191 11.89 -12.11 19.28
N ARG A 192 12.80 -11.22 19.67
CA ARG A 192 13.97 -10.84 18.87
C ARG A 192 15.21 -11.70 19.18
N SER A 193 15.14 -12.54 20.18
CA SER A 193 16.23 -13.43 20.57
C SER A 193 15.70 -14.83 20.90
N LYS A 194 16.54 -15.84 20.73
CA LYS A 194 16.21 -17.23 21.04
C LYS A 194 15.78 -17.40 22.51
N LYS A 195 16.49 -16.74 23.44
CA LYS A 195 16.15 -16.75 24.87
C LYS A 195 14.73 -16.23 25.15
N ALA A 196 14.21 -15.29 24.36
CA ALA A 196 12.86 -14.74 24.54
C ALA A 196 11.75 -15.77 24.25
N VAL A 197 12.05 -16.82 23.50
CA VAL A 197 11.10 -17.84 23.05
C VAL A 197 11.46 -19.26 23.55
N ASP A 198 12.47 -19.40 24.39
CA ASP A 198 12.82 -20.68 25.03
C ASP A 198 11.70 -21.09 25.99
N ARG A 199 10.90 -22.06 25.58
CA ARG A 199 9.67 -22.53 26.27
C ARG A 199 9.54 -24.04 26.11
N PRO A 200 9.87 -24.82 27.11
CA PRO A 200 9.94 -26.30 27.01
C PRO A 200 8.58 -26.98 26.76
N ARG A 201 7.45 -26.26 26.89
CA ARG A 201 6.10 -26.79 26.63
C ARG A 201 5.52 -26.34 25.29
N SER A 202 6.26 -25.57 24.50
CA SER A 202 5.82 -25.06 23.22
C SER A 202 6.64 -25.68 22.10
N THR A 203 6.04 -25.84 20.92
CA THR A 203 6.77 -26.28 19.71
C THR A 203 8.00 -25.41 19.50
N SER A 204 9.16 -26.02 19.31
CA SER A 204 10.40 -25.32 18.95
C SER A 204 10.61 -25.36 17.44
N TYR A 205 11.17 -24.29 16.90
CA TYR A 205 11.55 -24.19 15.50
C TYR A 205 13.07 -24.13 15.36
N PRO A 206 13.66 -24.75 14.33
CA PRO A 206 15.09 -24.67 14.09
C PRO A 206 15.54 -23.21 14.00
N ASP A 207 16.75 -22.94 14.50
CA ASP A 207 17.43 -21.67 14.29
C ASP A 207 18.31 -21.80 13.05
N GLY A 208 17.97 -21.09 11.97
CA GLY A 208 18.67 -21.18 10.69
C GLY A 208 20.15 -20.75 10.74
N ILE A 209 20.58 -20.04 11.81
CA ILE A 209 22.00 -19.73 12.02
C ILE A 209 22.78 -21.00 12.38
N THR A 210 22.23 -21.85 13.23
CA THR A 210 22.87 -23.07 13.71
C THR A 210 22.47 -24.33 12.95
N ASN A 211 21.35 -24.26 12.20
CA ASN A 211 20.78 -25.35 11.42
C ASN A 211 20.40 -24.84 10.01
N PRO A 212 21.36 -24.40 9.19
CA PRO A 212 21.06 -23.85 7.87
C PRO A 212 20.38 -24.87 6.92
N GLU A 213 20.62 -26.18 7.14
CA GLU A 213 19.99 -27.28 6.39
C GLU A 213 18.48 -27.37 6.60
N ALA A 214 17.93 -26.76 7.66
CA ALA A 214 16.49 -26.68 7.88
C ALA A 214 15.80 -25.71 6.92
N MET A 215 16.54 -24.81 6.27
CA MET A 215 16.05 -23.90 5.23
C MET A 215 15.96 -24.64 3.90
N THR A 216 14.92 -25.44 3.73
CA THR A 216 14.73 -26.34 2.58
C THR A 216 14.06 -25.68 1.38
N PHE A 217 13.47 -24.49 1.54
CA PHE A 217 12.77 -23.76 0.46
C PHE A 217 13.67 -22.65 -0.12
N TYR A 218 14.25 -21.79 0.73
CA TYR A 218 15.19 -20.75 0.33
C TYR A 218 16.36 -20.65 1.28
N SER A 219 17.56 -20.44 0.71
CA SER A 219 18.71 -19.94 1.45
C SER A 219 18.55 -18.45 1.76
N ASN A 220 19.33 -17.93 2.71
CA ASN A 220 19.29 -16.51 3.07
C ASN A 220 20.68 -15.92 3.22
N THR A 221 20.84 -14.69 2.75
CA THR A 221 22.09 -13.95 2.81
C THR A 221 22.06 -12.74 3.74
N HIS A 222 20.88 -12.23 4.12
CA HIS A 222 20.72 -10.93 4.80
C HIS A 222 19.93 -10.97 6.12
N GLY A 223 20.13 -11.98 6.96
CA GLY A 223 19.58 -11.99 8.32
C GLY A 223 18.17 -12.52 8.48
N HIS A 224 17.59 -13.11 7.44
CA HIS A 224 16.33 -13.85 7.49
C HIS A 224 16.59 -15.33 7.85
N ASN A 225 17.36 -15.59 8.90
CA ASN A 225 17.84 -16.92 9.26
C ASN A 225 17.67 -17.21 10.75
N ASN A 226 16.65 -16.63 11.40
CA ASN A 226 16.33 -16.99 12.77
C ASN A 226 15.41 -18.22 12.79
N SER A 227 14.17 -18.17 13.31
CA SER A 227 13.29 -19.33 13.27
C SER A 227 12.99 -19.78 11.86
N VAL A 228 13.26 -21.06 11.56
CA VAL A 228 12.91 -21.68 10.28
C VAL A 228 11.51 -22.27 10.39
N ILE A 229 10.58 -21.75 9.58
CA ILE A 229 9.17 -22.14 9.56
C ILE A 229 8.80 -22.45 8.11
N ASN A 230 8.17 -23.59 7.87
CA ASN A 230 7.85 -24.10 6.53
C ASN A 230 9.06 -24.17 5.57
N GLY A 231 10.24 -24.51 6.11
CA GLY A 231 11.49 -24.58 5.36
C GLY A 231 12.08 -23.23 4.97
N ILE A 232 11.55 -22.13 5.52
CA ILE A 232 11.96 -20.75 5.23
C ILE A 232 12.47 -20.10 6.51
N GLY A 233 13.67 -19.55 6.48
CA GLY A 233 14.19 -18.76 7.57
C GLY A 233 13.44 -17.44 7.71
N ARG A 234 13.13 -17.05 8.94
CA ARG A 234 12.40 -15.80 9.22
C ARG A 234 13.25 -14.84 10.04
N MET A 235 12.93 -13.57 9.96
CA MET A 235 13.48 -12.56 10.86
C MET A 235 12.78 -12.65 12.20
N GLY A 236 13.56 -12.86 13.30
CA GLY A 236 13.07 -13.04 14.66
C GLY A 236 12.80 -14.50 15.03
N TYR A 237 12.45 -14.71 16.30
CA TYR A 237 12.29 -16.03 16.90
C TYR A 237 10.85 -16.29 17.32
N MET A 238 10.37 -17.51 17.11
CA MET A 238 9.06 -17.98 17.46
C MET A 238 9.14 -19.34 18.14
N ALA A 239 8.24 -19.60 19.09
CA ALA A 239 8.00 -20.92 19.66
C ALA A 239 6.50 -21.09 19.85
N GLY A 240 6.00 -22.33 19.74
CA GLY A 240 4.59 -22.67 19.83
C GLY A 240 3.80 -22.27 18.60
N GLY A 241 2.47 -22.44 18.71
CA GLY A 241 1.51 -22.06 17.68
C GLY A 241 1.58 -22.90 16.41
N LYS A 242 2.01 -24.17 16.47
CA LYS A 242 2.14 -25.04 15.30
C LYS A 242 0.83 -25.18 14.52
N SER A 243 -0.29 -25.29 15.20
CA SER A 243 -1.61 -25.41 14.58
C SER A 243 -2.11 -24.13 13.92
N ALA A 244 -1.53 -22.99 14.28
CA ALA A 244 -1.89 -21.66 13.79
C ALA A 244 -1.01 -21.18 12.61
N LEU A 245 0.03 -21.95 12.24
CA LEU A 245 0.91 -21.55 11.14
C LEU A 245 0.12 -21.40 9.85
N TRP A 246 0.41 -20.31 9.12
CA TRP A 246 -0.05 -20.22 7.74
C TRP A 246 0.72 -21.18 6.81
N ASP A 247 0.14 -21.48 5.67
CA ASP A 247 0.85 -22.04 4.53
C ASP A 247 1.24 -20.89 3.60
N ASP A 248 2.54 -20.71 3.37
CA ASP A 248 3.06 -19.60 2.59
C ASP A 248 2.51 -19.58 1.15
N ALA A 249 2.28 -20.74 0.55
CA ALA A 249 1.76 -20.83 -0.81
C ALA A 249 0.28 -20.46 -0.93
N THR A 250 -0.47 -20.41 0.17
CA THR A 250 -1.92 -20.16 0.16
C THR A 250 -2.32 -18.80 0.71
N ILE A 251 -1.36 -17.97 1.13
CA ILE A 251 -1.65 -16.66 1.75
C ILE A 251 -2.56 -15.80 0.85
N ALA A 252 -2.26 -15.71 -0.45
CA ALA A 252 -3.06 -14.94 -1.39
C ALA A 252 -4.50 -15.46 -1.52
N ASP A 253 -4.68 -16.78 -1.55
CA ASP A 253 -6.01 -17.40 -1.61
C ASP A 253 -6.83 -17.07 -0.37
N VAL A 254 -6.24 -17.20 0.82
CA VAL A 254 -6.90 -16.88 2.09
C VAL A 254 -7.30 -15.40 2.15
N PHE A 255 -6.43 -14.49 1.70
CA PHE A 255 -6.76 -13.07 1.69
C PHE A 255 -7.86 -12.74 0.69
N VAL A 256 -7.84 -13.34 -0.50
CA VAL A 256 -8.89 -13.17 -1.51
C VAL A 256 -10.23 -13.69 -0.98
N GLU A 257 -10.26 -14.89 -0.39
CA GLU A 257 -11.47 -15.45 0.23
C GLU A 257 -12.06 -14.48 1.25
N ARG A 258 -11.24 -14.00 2.19
CA ARG A 258 -11.66 -13.02 3.21
C ARG A 258 -12.15 -11.69 2.62
N ALA A 259 -11.55 -11.22 1.52
CA ALA A 259 -11.97 -9.99 0.85
C ALA A 259 -13.30 -10.17 0.13
N VAL A 260 -13.50 -11.29 -0.55
CA VAL A 260 -14.77 -11.64 -1.21
C VAL A 260 -15.90 -11.76 -0.17
N ASP A 261 -15.66 -12.46 0.94
CA ASP A 261 -16.61 -12.58 2.05
C ASP A 261 -16.96 -11.21 2.65
N TYR A 262 -15.94 -10.34 2.82
CA TYR A 262 -16.16 -8.99 3.34
C TYR A 262 -17.04 -8.16 2.40
N ILE A 263 -16.79 -8.20 1.10
CA ILE A 263 -17.60 -7.51 0.08
C ILE A 263 -19.04 -8.02 0.12
N ALA A 264 -19.23 -9.34 0.11
CA ALA A 264 -20.55 -9.97 0.16
C ALA A 264 -21.34 -9.59 1.43
N ALA A 265 -20.67 -9.58 2.59
CA ALA A 265 -21.29 -9.23 3.88
C ALA A 265 -21.68 -7.74 4.00
N ASN A 266 -21.07 -6.86 3.20
CA ASN A 266 -21.27 -5.41 3.27
C ASN A 266 -21.92 -4.80 2.02
N LYS A 267 -22.40 -5.61 1.07
CA LYS A 267 -22.92 -5.17 -0.24
C LYS A 267 -24.09 -4.16 -0.16
N ASP A 268 -24.83 -4.16 0.93
CA ASP A 268 -26.05 -3.35 1.09
C ASP A 268 -25.81 -2.01 1.82
N LYS A 269 -24.54 -1.67 2.12
CA LYS A 269 -24.16 -0.43 2.82
C LYS A 269 -22.77 0.02 2.38
N PRO A 270 -22.44 1.31 2.48
CA PRO A 270 -21.14 1.80 2.08
C PRO A 270 -20.03 1.15 2.94
N PHE A 271 -18.96 0.70 2.28
CA PHE A 271 -17.82 0.10 2.95
C PHE A 271 -16.49 0.65 2.43
N PHE A 272 -15.50 0.62 3.31
CA PHE A 272 -14.10 0.84 3.01
C PHE A 272 -13.33 -0.45 3.27
N LEU A 273 -12.67 -0.98 2.24
CA LEU A 273 -11.80 -2.15 2.32
C LEU A 273 -10.36 -1.76 1.98
N TYR A 274 -9.45 -1.96 2.92
CA TYR A 274 -8.01 -1.93 2.69
C TYR A 274 -7.52 -3.37 2.49
N PHE A 275 -7.39 -3.79 1.22
CA PHE A 275 -6.81 -5.07 0.84
C PHE A 275 -5.31 -4.88 0.62
N ALA A 276 -4.51 -5.28 1.61
CA ALA A 276 -3.06 -5.15 1.62
C ALA A 276 -2.42 -6.50 1.29
N SER A 277 -2.14 -6.75 0.01
CA SER A 277 -1.45 -7.97 -0.42
C SER A 277 -0.06 -8.06 0.23
N GLN A 278 0.40 -9.30 0.45
CA GLN A 278 1.81 -9.58 0.77
C GLN A 278 2.66 -9.70 -0.51
N ASP A 279 2.03 -9.81 -1.68
CA ASP A 279 2.74 -9.90 -2.95
C ASP A 279 3.22 -8.52 -3.39
N ILE A 280 4.43 -8.42 -3.85
CA ILE A 280 5.43 -9.42 -4.20
C ILE A 280 6.62 -9.41 -3.22
N HIS A 281 6.39 -9.14 -1.94
CA HIS A 281 7.45 -9.10 -0.93
C HIS A 281 8.06 -10.50 -0.71
N VAL A 282 9.35 -10.53 -0.45
CA VAL A 282 10.05 -11.77 -0.09
C VAL A 282 9.61 -12.31 1.29
N PRO A 283 9.65 -13.64 1.52
CA PRO A 283 9.92 -14.71 0.57
C PRO A 283 8.74 -14.88 -0.41
N ARG A 284 9.05 -14.95 -1.69
CA ARG A 284 8.05 -15.14 -2.74
C ARG A 284 7.71 -16.61 -2.83
N VAL A 285 6.49 -16.96 -2.46
CA VAL A 285 6.00 -18.35 -2.46
C VAL A 285 4.66 -18.39 -3.21
N PRO A 286 4.69 -18.17 -4.54
CA PRO A 286 3.46 -18.23 -5.30
C PRO A 286 2.82 -19.60 -5.23
N HIS A 287 1.49 -19.65 -5.16
CA HIS A 287 0.74 -20.89 -5.17
C HIS A 287 1.15 -21.75 -6.39
N PRO A 288 1.23 -23.09 -6.30
CA PRO A 288 1.70 -23.95 -7.38
C PRO A 288 1.06 -23.68 -8.74
N ARG A 289 -0.21 -23.25 -8.81
CA ARG A 289 -0.90 -22.90 -10.06
C ARG A 289 -0.30 -21.71 -10.81
N PHE A 290 0.47 -20.87 -10.12
CA PHE A 290 1.13 -19.69 -10.71
C PHE A 290 2.61 -19.91 -11.00
N ARG A 291 3.22 -20.99 -10.49
CA ARG A 291 4.65 -21.26 -10.70
C ARG A 291 4.94 -21.55 -12.17
N GLY A 292 6.00 -20.95 -12.69
CA GLY A 292 6.41 -21.07 -14.08
C GLY A 292 5.48 -20.35 -15.07
N LYS A 293 4.72 -19.34 -14.61
CA LYS A 293 3.91 -18.49 -15.48
C LYS A 293 4.72 -17.38 -16.14
N THR A 294 5.90 -17.09 -15.60
CA THR A 294 6.85 -16.14 -16.17
C THR A 294 8.24 -16.74 -16.19
N GLU A 295 9.10 -16.18 -17.03
CA GLU A 295 10.53 -16.53 -17.05
C GLU A 295 11.34 -15.80 -15.95
N LEU A 296 10.67 -14.89 -15.19
CA LEU A 296 11.27 -14.15 -14.07
C LEU A 296 11.20 -14.91 -12.73
N GLY A 297 11.00 -16.23 -12.78
CA GLY A 297 10.92 -17.07 -11.59
C GLY A 297 9.82 -16.63 -10.64
N TYR A 298 10.01 -16.90 -9.36
CA TYR A 298 8.97 -16.64 -8.35
C TYR A 298 8.62 -15.16 -8.17
N ARG A 299 9.50 -14.23 -8.56
CA ARG A 299 9.18 -12.80 -8.55
C ARG A 299 8.07 -12.46 -9.55
N GLY A 300 8.23 -12.87 -10.79
CA GLY A 300 7.22 -12.68 -11.84
C GLY A 300 5.95 -13.49 -11.56
N ASP A 301 6.09 -14.73 -11.10
CA ASP A 301 4.97 -15.61 -10.75
C ASP A 301 4.13 -15.05 -9.59
N ALA A 302 4.76 -14.42 -8.59
CA ALA A 302 4.06 -13.73 -7.50
C ALA A 302 3.30 -12.49 -8.00
N MET A 303 3.83 -11.80 -9.02
CA MET A 303 3.10 -10.68 -9.64
C MET A 303 1.87 -11.16 -10.42
N VAL A 304 1.97 -12.29 -11.12
CA VAL A 304 0.80 -12.96 -11.77
C VAL A 304 -0.24 -13.37 -10.71
N GLN A 305 0.20 -13.84 -9.54
CA GLN A 305 -0.69 -14.14 -8.42
C GLN A 305 -1.39 -12.88 -7.89
N PHE A 306 -0.68 -11.77 -7.78
CA PHE A 306 -1.28 -10.51 -7.35
C PHE A 306 -2.27 -9.95 -8.37
N ASP A 307 -1.96 -10.07 -9.66
CA ASP A 307 -2.92 -9.76 -10.73
C ASP A 307 -4.20 -10.61 -10.62
N TRP A 308 -4.07 -11.92 -10.36
CA TRP A 308 -5.21 -12.79 -10.09
C TRP A 308 -6.02 -12.33 -8.87
N SER A 309 -5.35 -11.95 -7.78
CA SER A 309 -6.02 -11.43 -6.57
C SER A 309 -6.83 -10.17 -6.87
N THR A 310 -6.26 -9.26 -7.67
CA THR A 310 -6.95 -8.05 -8.16
C THR A 310 -8.20 -8.42 -8.96
N GLY A 311 -8.06 -9.36 -9.91
CA GLY A 311 -9.18 -9.83 -10.72
C GLY A 311 -10.29 -10.48 -9.90
N ALA A 312 -9.95 -11.24 -8.86
CA ALA A 312 -10.93 -11.87 -7.97
C ALA A 312 -11.76 -10.83 -7.18
N ILE A 313 -11.12 -9.78 -6.67
CA ILE A 313 -11.81 -8.66 -6.00
C ILE A 313 -12.74 -7.94 -6.98
N MET A 314 -12.26 -7.64 -8.19
CA MET A 314 -13.08 -6.98 -9.22
C MET A 314 -14.30 -7.82 -9.59
N LYS A 315 -14.15 -9.13 -9.75
CA LYS A 315 -15.26 -10.06 -10.00
C LYS A 315 -16.26 -10.13 -8.84
N ALA A 316 -15.80 -10.03 -7.59
CA ALA A 316 -16.69 -10.00 -6.43
C ALA A 316 -17.55 -8.72 -6.44
N LEU A 317 -16.97 -7.56 -6.77
CA LEU A 317 -17.73 -6.32 -6.93
C LEU A 317 -18.76 -6.42 -8.05
N GLU A 318 -18.39 -7.00 -9.19
CA GLU A 318 -19.29 -7.23 -10.32
C GLU A 318 -20.45 -8.17 -9.97
N ALA A 319 -20.15 -9.31 -9.34
CA ALA A 319 -21.15 -10.30 -8.95
C ALA A 319 -22.22 -9.77 -8.00
N HIS A 320 -21.90 -8.72 -7.24
CA HIS A 320 -22.84 -8.05 -6.33
C HIS A 320 -23.42 -6.75 -6.90
N GLY A 321 -23.15 -6.40 -8.17
CA GLY A 321 -23.66 -5.19 -8.81
C GLY A 321 -23.06 -3.89 -8.24
N LEU A 322 -21.86 -3.94 -7.65
CA LEU A 322 -21.24 -2.83 -6.95
C LEU A 322 -20.27 -2.03 -7.84
N THR A 323 -19.99 -2.50 -9.05
CA THR A 323 -18.94 -1.97 -9.93
C THR A 323 -19.08 -0.47 -10.19
N GLU A 324 -20.28 0.01 -10.50
CA GLU A 324 -20.52 1.41 -10.85
C GLU A 324 -20.31 2.36 -9.66
N ASN A 325 -20.70 1.93 -8.46
CA ASN A 325 -20.61 2.75 -7.24
C ASN A 325 -19.48 2.32 -6.30
N THR A 326 -18.34 1.91 -6.86
CA THR A 326 -17.15 1.58 -6.09
C THR A 326 -15.93 2.29 -6.67
N ILE A 327 -15.23 3.02 -5.80
CA ILE A 327 -13.89 3.55 -6.07
C ILE A 327 -12.91 2.41 -5.79
N VAL A 328 -12.22 1.94 -6.82
CA VAL A 328 -11.13 0.98 -6.69
C VAL A 328 -9.81 1.69 -6.95
N ILE A 329 -8.92 1.66 -5.97
CA ILE A 329 -7.57 2.21 -6.06
C ILE A 329 -6.59 1.04 -6.07
N PHE A 330 -5.73 0.96 -7.08
CA PHE A 330 -4.61 0.03 -7.14
C PHE A 330 -3.32 0.79 -7.00
N SER A 331 -2.46 0.38 -6.05
CA SER A 331 -1.14 0.98 -5.87
C SER A 331 -0.21 0.06 -5.07
N SER A 332 1.01 0.54 -4.76
CA SER A 332 2.02 -0.17 -3.96
C SER A 332 2.55 0.73 -2.84
N ASP A 333 3.12 0.12 -1.80
CA ASP A 333 3.65 0.87 -0.65
C ASP A 333 5.04 1.48 -0.90
N ASN A 334 5.79 0.96 -1.83
CA ASN A 334 7.07 1.48 -2.31
C ASN A 334 7.45 0.81 -3.63
N GLY A 335 8.50 1.31 -4.25
CA GLY A 335 9.07 0.74 -5.46
C GLY A 335 9.67 -0.66 -5.24
N PRO A 336 10.15 -1.30 -6.30
CA PRO A 336 10.54 -2.70 -6.29
C PRO A 336 11.75 -2.97 -5.43
N THR A 337 11.86 -4.22 -4.95
CA THR A 337 13.09 -4.77 -4.42
C THR A 337 13.41 -6.08 -5.12
N TYR A 338 14.67 -6.29 -5.42
CA TYR A 338 15.15 -7.51 -6.06
C TYR A 338 15.76 -8.45 -5.03
N ASP A 339 16.67 -7.93 -4.21
CA ASP A 339 17.30 -8.66 -3.13
C ASP A 339 16.88 -8.09 -1.77
N ASP A 340 16.17 -8.88 -1.00
CA ASP A 340 15.87 -8.58 0.41
C ASP A 340 16.29 -9.75 1.33
N GLY A 341 17.28 -10.53 0.91
CA GLY A 341 17.96 -11.51 1.74
C GLY A 341 17.62 -12.97 1.46
N TYR A 342 16.77 -13.28 0.48
CA TYR A 342 16.47 -14.65 0.07
C TYR A 342 17.07 -14.97 -1.29
N GLU A 343 17.63 -16.16 -1.43
CA GLU A 343 18.10 -16.71 -2.70
C GLU A 343 16.96 -17.42 -3.41
N ASP A 344 16.05 -16.65 -4.01
CA ASP A 344 14.87 -17.14 -4.71
C ASP A 344 15.07 -17.23 -6.23
N GLY A 345 16.30 -17.07 -6.71
CA GLY A 345 16.64 -17.07 -8.13
C GLY A 345 16.46 -15.74 -8.82
N THR A 346 16.06 -14.68 -8.09
CA THR A 346 16.04 -13.30 -8.58
C THR A 346 17.34 -12.59 -8.22
N THR A 347 17.58 -11.42 -8.76
CA THR A 347 18.83 -10.72 -8.58
C THR A 347 19.08 -10.20 -7.18
N VAL A 348 20.33 -9.98 -6.91
CA VAL A 348 20.88 -9.70 -5.59
C VAL A 348 20.61 -8.29 -5.09
N SER A 349 20.66 -7.24 -5.84
CA SER A 349 20.39 -5.87 -5.34
C SER A 349 20.03 -4.84 -6.39
N THR A 350 20.19 -5.19 -7.64
CA THR A 350 19.78 -4.40 -8.79
C THR A 350 19.43 -5.35 -9.91
N SER A 351 18.37 -5.04 -10.65
CA SER A 351 18.04 -5.76 -11.87
C SER A 351 19.23 -5.71 -12.84
N THR A 352 19.66 -6.88 -13.31
CA THR A 352 20.60 -6.97 -14.44
C THR A 352 19.91 -7.64 -15.62
N LYS A 353 20.36 -7.31 -16.84
CA LYS A 353 19.82 -7.93 -18.03
C LYS A 353 19.98 -9.46 -18.05
N GLU A 354 21.03 -9.95 -17.39
CA GLU A 354 21.35 -11.38 -17.35
C GLU A 354 20.40 -12.16 -16.45
N VAL A 355 19.97 -11.57 -15.33
CA VAL A 355 19.16 -12.25 -14.32
C VAL A 355 17.67 -11.99 -14.51
N ASP A 356 17.30 -10.74 -14.79
CA ASP A 356 15.89 -10.36 -14.98
C ASP A 356 15.52 -10.26 -16.47
N GLN A 357 16.36 -10.79 -17.36
CA GLN A 357 16.13 -10.82 -18.82
C GLN A 357 15.81 -9.44 -19.41
N GLY A 358 16.35 -8.39 -18.80
CA GLY A 358 16.12 -7.00 -19.18
C GLY A 358 14.86 -6.39 -18.57
N HIS A 359 14.11 -7.10 -17.71
CA HIS A 359 13.04 -6.52 -16.91
C HIS A 359 13.60 -5.57 -15.86
N ASP A 360 13.01 -4.40 -15.73
CA ASP A 360 13.28 -3.45 -14.66
C ASP A 360 11.97 -3.06 -13.96
N GLY A 361 11.81 -3.49 -12.71
CA GLY A 361 10.62 -3.19 -11.92
C GLY A 361 10.41 -1.71 -11.66
N SER A 362 11.45 -0.88 -11.74
CA SER A 362 11.35 0.58 -11.69
C SER A 362 11.04 1.23 -13.04
N GLY A 363 11.08 0.47 -14.14
CA GLY A 363 10.90 0.96 -15.49
C GLY A 363 12.05 1.89 -15.91
N ILE A 364 11.71 3.11 -16.32
CA ILE A 364 12.69 4.11 -16.74
C ILE A 364 13.35 4.87 -15.57
N TYR A 365 12.82 4.69 -14.35
CA TYR A 365 13.24 5.42 -13.17
C TYR A 365 14.40 4.74 -12.45
N SER A 366 15.28 5.52 -11.82
CA SER A 366 16.36 4.98 -10.99
C SER A 366 15.89 4.60 -9.60
N GLY A 367 16.55 3.62 -9.03
CA GLY A 367 16.33 3.20 -7.65
C GLY A 367 15.16 2.25 -7.47
N GLY A 368 14.78 2.06 -6.23
CA GLY A 368 13.72 1.17 -5.79
C GLY A 368 13.53 1.29 -4.29
N LYS A 369 13.02 0.26 -3.64
CA LYS A 369 12.85 0.20 -2.18
C LYS A 369 14.10 0.67 -1.43
N TYR A 370 13.92 1.45 -0.37
CA TYR A 370 14.97 2.10 0.42
C TYR A 370 15.70 3.27 -0.26
N GLN A 371 15.43 3.56 -1.52
CA GLN A 371 16.16 4.56 -2.28
C GLN A 371 15.34 5.82 -2.51
N ILE A 372 16.00 7.00 -2.45
CA ILE A 372 15.34 8.31 -2.54
C ILE A 372 15.03 8.73 -3.98
N TYR A 373 15.54 8.00 -4.97
CA TYR A 373 15.25 8.24 -6.38
C TYR A 373 13.80 7.95 -6.73
N GLU A 374 13.35 8.36 -7.90
CA GLU A 374 11.95 8.20 -8.34
C GLU A 374 11.46 6.76 -8.21
N GLY A 375 12.23 5.77 -8.66
CA GLY A 375 11.87 4.36 -8.55
C GLY A 375 11.62 3.86 -7.11
N GLY A 376 11.98 4.63 -6.09
CA GLY A 376 11.69 4.30 -4.69
C GLY A 376 10.27 4.63 -4.26
N THR A 377 9.66 5.67 -4.81
CA THR A 377 8.32 6.16 -4.42
C THR A 377 7.33 6.23 -5.58
N ARG A 378 7.80 6.31 -6.83
CA ARG A 378 6.93 6.27 -8.00
C ARG A 378 6.48 4.83 -8.23
N VAL A 379 5.19 4.59 -8.05
CA VAL A 379 4.56 3.28 -8.02
C VAL A 379 3.38 3.24 -8.99
N PRO A 380 2.90 2.05 -9.41
CA PRO A 380 1.63 1.97 -10.12
C PRO A 380 0.53 2.65 -9.32
N PHE A 381 -0.27 3.49 -9.98
CA PHE A 381 -1.34 4.24 -9.33
C PHE A 381 -2.53 4.35 -10.28
N ILE A 382 -3.58 3.63 -9.99
CA ILE A 382 -4.78 3.55 -10.82
C ILE A 382 -5.99 3.81 -9.94
N ILE A 383 -6.90 4.67 -10.39
CA ILE A 383 -8.19 4.89 -9.73
C ILE A 383 -9.29 4.60 -10.74
N ARG A 384 -10.23 3.72 -10.38
CA ARG A 384 -11.42 3.42 -11.17
C ARG A 384 -12.68 3.72 -10.38
N TRP A 385 -13.54 4.54 -10.95
CA TRP A 385 -14.89 4.80 -10.46
C TRP A 385 -15.83 5.09 -11.64
N PRO A 386 -16.45 4.05 -12.24
CA PRO A 386 -17.18 4.20 -13.50
C PRO A 386 -18.28 5.25 -13.47
N ALA A 387 -18.94 5.45 -12.32
CA ALA A 387 -19.99 6.47 -12.19
C ALA A 387 -19.47 7.92 -12.31
N ARG A 388 -18.15 8.18 -12.23
CA ARG A 388 -17.62 9.56 -12.16
C ARG A 388 -16.31 9.79 -12.88
N ILE A 389 -15.46 8.79 -13.05
CA ILE A 389 -14.14 8.93 -13.65
C ILE A 389 -14.17 8.41 -15.08
N GLU A 390 -13.86 9.28 -16.04
CA GLU A 390 -13.63 8.88 -17.42
C GLU A 390 -12.28 8.14 -17.52
N PRO A 391 -12.24 6.99 -18.20
CA PRO A 391 -11.00 6.26 -18.40
C PRO A 391 -9.97 7.06 -19.18
N GLY A 392 -8.70 7.00 -18.73
CA GLY A 392 -7.62 7.74 -19.38
C GLY A 392 -6.28 7.60 -18.70
N VAL A 393 -5.33 8.41 -19.14
CA VAL A 393 -3.99 8.55 -18.55
C VAL A 393 -3.84 9.98 -18.05
N SER A 394 -3.37 10.13 -16.81
CA SER A 394 -3.13 11.42 -16.18
C SER A 394 -1.64 11.57 -15.82
N GLU A 395 -1.09 12.73 -16.16
CA GLU A 395 0.26 13.15 -15.74
C GLU A 395 0.23 13.93 -14.42
N ALA A 396 -0.94 14.11 -13.82
CA ALA A 396 -1.07 14.80 -12.55
C ALA A 396 -0.22 14.12 -11.47
N ALA A 397 0.58 14.92 -10.77
CA ALA A 397 1.37 14.45 -9.64
C ALA A 397 0.44 14.18 -8.45
N VAL A 398 0.40 12.95 -7.97
CA VAL A 398 -0.47 12.52 -6.85
C VAL A 398 0.31 11.69 -5.84
N ASN A 399 -0.12 11.74 -4.56
CA ASN A 399 0.52 10.99 -3.49
C ASN A 399 -0.52 10.34 -2.57
N GLN A 400 -0.23 9.13 -2.11
CA GLN A 400 -1.12 8.38 -1.21
C GLN A 400 -1.35 9.05 0.15
N ILE A 401 -0.43 9.91 0.61
CA ILE A 401 -0.60 10.68 1.86
C ILE A 401 -1.82 11.60 1.79
N ASP A 402 -2.24 11.97 0.58
CA ASP A 402 -3.34 12.90 0.32
C ASP A 402 -4.73 12.24 0.37
N PHE A 403 -4.82 10.92 0.61
CA PHE A 403 -6.10 10.25 0.75
C PHE A 403 -6.95 10.81 1.88
N MET A 404 -6.35 11.19 3.03
CA MET A 404 -7.11 11.73 4.16
C MET A 404 -7.90 13.00 3.79
N ALA A 405 -7.24 14.00 3.22
CA ALA A 405 -7.89 15.28 2.87
C ALA A 405 -8.80 15.13 1.65
N SER A 406 -8.41 14.32 0.66
CA SER A 406 -9.20 14.10 -0.55
C SER A 406 -10.48 13.30 -0.25
N PHE A 407 -10.42 12.26 0.58
CA PHE A 407 -11.63 11.55 0.98
C PHE A 407 -12.50 12.36 1.95
N ALA A 408 -11.90 13.20 2.82
CA ALA A 408 -12.68 14.13 3.63
C ALA A 408 -13.51 15.06 2.72
N ALA A 409 -12.90 15.65 1.69
CA ALA A 409 -13.58 16.49 0.71
C ALA A 409 -14.67 15.73 -0.06
N LEU A 410 -14.37 14.51 -0.54
CA LEU A 410 -15.35 13.66 -1.22
C LEU A 410 -16.59 13.35 -0.36
N LEU A 411 -16.37 13.12 0.94
CA LEU A 411 -17.40 12.74 1.89
C LEU A 411 -18.10 13.95 2.54
N GLY A 412 -17.68 15.17 2.20
CA GLY A 412 -18.23 16.40 2.78
C GLY A 412 -17.89 16.56 4.27
N LEU A 413 -16.74 16.03 4.70
CA LEU A 413 -16.27 16.13 6.08
C LEU A 413 -15.16 17.17 6.21
N GLU A 414 -15.17 17.92 7.29
CA GLU A 414 -14.09 18.81 7.67
C GLU A 414 -13.05 18.05 8.49
N LEU A 415 -11.78 18.21 8.13
CA LEU A 415 -10.68 17.70 8.94
C LEU A 415 -10.35 18.69 10.06
N PRO A 416 -10.25 18.24 11.33
CA PRO A 416 -9.68 19.05 12.39
C PRO A 416 -8.32 19.62 11.99
N GLU A 417 -8.01 20.82 12.49
CA GLU A 417 -6.77 21.54 12.14
C GLU A 417 -5.50 20.68 12.37
N ASN A 418 -5.49 19.95 13.48
CA ASN A 418 -4.36 19.08 13.86
C ASN A 418 -4.43 17.66 13.30
N ALA A 419 -5.43 17.33 12.48
CA ALA A 419 -5.53 16.01 11.84
C ALA A 419 -4.86 16.02 10.47
N ALA A 420 -4.18 14.93 10.11
CA ALA A 420 -3.57 14.72 8.79
C ALA A 420 -2.78 15.96 8.28
N PRO A 421 -1.80 16.48 9.06
CA PRO A 421 -1.17 17.77 8.79
C PRO A 421 -0.38 17.81 7.47
N ASP A 422 -0.07 16.67 6.89
CA ASP A 422 0.66 16.59 5.61
C ASP A 422 -0.24 16.22 4.41
N SER A 423 -1.51 15.92 4.65
CA SER A 423 -2.44 15.51 3.60
C SER A 423 -3.10 16.72 2.96
N ARG A 424 -2.94 16.89 1.66
CA ARG A 424 -3.57 17.96 0.88
C ARG A 424 -4.76 17.42 0.09
N ASN A 425 -5.74 18.27 -0.17
CA ASN A 425 -6.88 17.88 -0.99
C ASN A 425 -6.50 17.87 -2.49
N THR A 426 -6.29 16.68 -3.02
CA THR A 426 -6.02 16.42 -4.44
C THR A 426 -7.18 15.70 -5.12
N LEU A 427 -8.40 15.82 -4.58
CA LEU A 427 -9.58 15.11 -5.10
C LEU A 427 -9.80 15.37 -6.59
N ALA A 428 -9.65 16.62 -7.04
CA ALA A 428 -9.83 16.97 -8.44
C ALA A 428 -8.86 16.19 -9.36
N ALA A 429 -7.60 16.02 -8.94
CA ALA A 429 -6.63 15.20 -9.66
C ALA A 429 -7.03 13.71 -9.63
N PHE A 430 -7.46 13.18 -8.49
CA PHE A 430 -7.92 11.80 -8.39
C PHE A 430 -9.15 11.48 -9.25
N LEU A 431 -9.95 12.50 -9.56
CA LEU A 431 -11.13 12.39 -10.44
C LEU A 431 -10.85 12.71 -11.91
N GLY A 432 -9.60 13.09 -12.25
CA GLY A 432 -9.23 13.50 -13.61
C GLY A 432 -9.68 14.91 -13.99
N GLU A 433 -10.13 15.69 -13.03
CA GLU A 433 -10.61 17.08 -13.21
C GLU A 433 -9.44 18.10 -13.14
N ASP A 434 -8.28 17.69 -12.64
CA ASP A 434 -7.02 18.46 -12.59
C ASP A 434 -5.88 17.62 -13.18
N SER A 435 -5.25 18.13 -14.23
CA SER A 435 -4.16 17.46 -14.94
C SER A 435 -2.76 17.76 -14.38
N ILE A 436 -2.66 18.64 -13.38
CA ILE A 436 -1.39 19.06 -12.78
C ILE A 436 -1.14 18.37 -11.45
N GLY A 437 -2.15 18.36 -10.56
CA GLY A 437 -2.08 17.78 -9.23
C GLY A 437 -1.18 18.58 -8.28
N LEU A 438 -0.26 17.91 -7.60
CA LEU A 438 0.63 18.50 -6.60
C LEU A 438 1.71 19.39 -7.20
N ASP A 439 1.79 20.64 -6.75
CA ASP A 439 2.85 21.59 -7.08
C ASP A 439 4.22 21.22 -6.48
N PHE A 440 4.22 20.54 -5.35
CA PHE A 440 5.40 19.94 -4.72
C PHE A 440 5.03 18.69 -3.90
N MET A 441 6.02 17.84 -3.60
CA MET A 441 5.89 16.74 -2.66
C MET A 441 7.22 16.47 -1.95
N ILE A 442 7.13 16.02 -0.69
CA ILE A 442 8.28 15.48 0.05
C ILE A 442 8.33 13.98 -0.22
N GLN A 443 9.52 13.48 -0.58
CA GLN A 443 9.80 12.05 -0.69
C GLN A 443 10.70 11.62 0.46
N GLU A 444 10.45 10.42 0.99
CA GLU A 444 11.15 9.88 2.15
C GLU A 444 11.79 8.52 1.83
N ALA A 445 13.07 8.36 2.13
CA ALA A 445 13.78 7.09 2.08
C ALA A 445 14.67 6.93 3.32
N GLY A 446 14.18 6.25 4.34
CA GLY A 446 14.84 6.14 5.63
C GLY A 446 15.06 7.52 6.26
N ARG A 447 16.31 7.99 6.26
CA ARG A 447 16.65 9.32 6.79
C ARG A 447 16.90 10.36 5.70
N ARG A 448 16.85 9.97 4.43
CA ARG A 448 16.97 10.88 3.30
C ARG A 448 15.62 11.54 3.01
N ARG A 449 15.67 12.78 2.58
CA ARG A 449 14.52 13.54 2.10
C ARG A 449 14.84 14.12 0.75
N ALA A 450 13.82 14.20 -0.08
CA ALA A 450 13.87 14.95 -1.32
C ALA A 450 12.63 15.85 -1.42
N LEU A 451 12.78 16.95 -2.11
CA LEU A 451 11.69 17.81 -2.54
C LEU A 451 11.55 17.67 -4.03
N ARG A 452 10.38 17.25 -4.48
CA ARG A 452 9.97 17.43 -5.86
C ARG A 452 9.11 18.67 -5.98
N GLN A 453 9.38 19.51 -6.97
CA GLN A 453 8.62 20.73 -7.27
C GLN A 453 8.51 20.90 -8.77
N GLY A 454 7.34 20.63 -9.33
CA GLY A 454 7.15 20.48 -10.77
C GLY A 454 8.10 19.43 -11.35
N ASP A 455 8.86 19.78 -12.38
CA ASP A 455 9.83 18.88 -13.03
C ASP A 455 11.16 18.75 -12.26
N TRP A 456 11.37 19.55 -11.21
CA TRP A 456 12.62 19.57 -10.48
C TRP A 456 12.57 18.69 -9.23
N LYS A 457 13.66 17.95 -9.01
CA LYS A 457 13.87 17.18 -7.79
C LYS A 457 15.19 17.52 -7.14
N TYR A 458 15.10 17.93 -5.88
CA TYR A 458 16.26 18.16 -5.02
C TYR A 458 16.35 17.06 -3.97
N ILE A 459 17.49 16.40 -3.86
CA ILE A 459 17.80 15.40 -2.85
C ILE A 459 18.74 16.02 -1.83
N ALA A 460 18.31 16.12 -0.57
CA ALA A 460 19.11 16.68 0.50
C ALA A 460 20.34 15.81 0.83
N PRO A 461 21.47 16.42 1.25
CA PRO A 461 22.67 15.68 1.62
C PRO A 461 22.42 14.81 2.86
N SER A 462 23.25 13.78 3.03
CA SER A 462 23.23 12.91 4.21
C SER A 462 24.58 12.94 4.94
N ASN A 463 24.55 13.25 6.22
CA ASN A 463 25.74 13.32 7.08
C ASN A 463 26.21 11.95 7.62
N ARG A 464 25.62 10.85 7.15
CA ARG A 464 25.96 9.52 7.67
C ARG A 464 26.82 8.72 6.71
N PRO A 465 27.93 8.12 7.19
CA PRO A 465 28.75 7.23 6.38
C PRO A 465 27.94 6.01 5.91
N LYS A 466 28.20 5.56 4.69
CA LYS A 466 27.59 4.36 4.11
C LYS A 466 27.95 3.15 4.98
N LYS A 467 26.99 2.56 5.67
CA LYS A 467 27.19 1.28 6.38
C LYS A 467 27.13 0.07 5.45
N LYS A 468 26.55 0.20 4.25
CA LYS A 468 26.46 -0.85 3.22
C LYS A 468 26.60 -0.21 1.84
N PRO A 469 27.55 -0.66 1.00
CA PRO A 469 27.80 -0.06 -0.32
C PRO A 469 26.65 -0.23 -1.31
N ASN A 470 25.80 -1.22 -1.15
CA ASN A 470 24.85 -1.66 -2.18
C ASN A 470 23.45 -1.00 -2.12
N ARG A 471 23.22 -0.02 -1.26
CA ARG A 471 21.96 0.75 -1.25
C ARG A 471 22.09 2.11 -1.94
N GLY A 472 22.92 2.18 -2.95
CA GLY A 472 22.91 3.05 -4.13
C GLY A 472 22.86 4.57 -3.97
N HIS A 473 22.99 5.17 -2.76
CA HIS A 473 22.93 6.62 -2.64
C HIS A 473 24.30 7.23 -2.40
N GLY A 474 24.66 8.24 -3.19
CA GLY A 474 25.65 9.22 -2.80
C GLY A 474 25.26 9.84 -1.44
N LEU A 475 26.23 10.33 -0.69
CA LEU A 475 25.98 11.10 0.54
C LEU A 475 25.69 12.57 0.22
N GLU A 476 25.98 12.99 -1.01
CA GLU A 476 25.92 14.35 -1.50
C GLU A 476 24.50 14.76 -1.86
N ALA A 477 24.28 16.06 -1.93
CA ALA A 477 23.08 16.63 -2.49
C ALA A 477 22.98 16.35 -4.00
N GLY A 478 21.76 16.23 -4.50
CA GLY A 478 21.49 16.09 -5.93
C GLY A 478 20.39 17.03 -6.40
N LEU A 479 20.51 17.49 -7.62
CA LEU A 479 19.47 18.24 -8.32
C LEU A 479 19.26 17.64 -9.71
N TYR A 480 18.00 17.36 -10.05
CA TYR A 480 17.62 16.71 -11.30
C TYR A 480 16.44 17.44 -11.94
N ASN A 481 16.41 17.47 -13.27
CA ASN A 481 15.23 17.86 -14.04
C ASN A 481 14.60 16.58 -14.59
N LEU A 482 13.50 16.14 -14.01
CA LEU A 482 12.86 14.85 -14.33
C LEU A 482 12.19 14.84 -15.70
N LYS A 483 11.92 16.00 -16.29
CA LYS A 483 11.42 16.09 -17.67
C LYS A 483 12.48 15.65 -18.68
N ASP A 484 13.73 16.05 -18.46
CA ASP A 484 14.83 15.75 -19.36
C ASP A 484 15.60 14.50 -18.94
N ASP A 485 15.59 14.16 -17.64
CA ASP A 485 16.30 13.05 -17.03
C ASP A 485 15.39 12.33 -16.00
N PRO A 486 14.34 11.62 -16.44
CA PRO A 486 13.44 10.90 -15.53
C PRO A 486 14.14 9.80 -14.72
N GLY A 487 15.29 9.34 -15.22
CA GLY A 487 16.14 8.32 -14.55
C GLY A 487 17.13 8.90 -13.55
N GLU A 488 17.16 10.23 -13.31
CA GLU A 488 18.04 10.87 -12.32
C GLU A 488 19.53 10.46 -12.47
N ARG A 489 20.00 10.37 -13.72
CA ARG A 489 21.35 9.89 -14.05
C ARG A 489 22.40 10.99 -14.04
N ASN A 490 21.96 12.25 -14.26
CA ASN A 490 22.81 13.40 -14.37
C ASN A 490 22.52 14.40 -13.25
N ASN A 491 23.37 14.39 -12.20
CA ASN A 491 23.28 15.41 -11.16
C ASN A 491 23.76 16.76 -11.66
N ILE A 492 22.82 17.69 -11.87
CA ILE A 492 23.09 19.03 -12.43
C ILE A 492 23.20 20.13 -11.37
N ILE A 493 23.36 19.78 -10.10
CA ILE A 493 23.39 20.72 -8.98
C ILE A 493 24.46 21.81 -9.15
N ALA A 494 25.63 21.46 -9.72
CA ALA A 494 26.72 22.41 -9.98
C ALA A 494 26.35 23.48 -11.04
N ASN A 495 25.43 23.14 -11.92
CA ASN A 495 24.98 24.04 -13.00
C ASN A 495 23.83 24.96 -12.55
N HIS A 496 23.16 24.63 -11.44
CA HIS A 496 21.97 25.33 -10.94
C HIS A 496 22.04 25.57 -9.42
N PRO A 497 23.11 26.20 -8.89
CA PRO A 497 23.30 26.32 -7.43
C PRO A 497 22.19 27.11 -6.74
N GLU A 498 21.71 28.22 -7.35
CA GLU A 498 20.62 29.04 -6.78
C GLU A 498 19.30 28.27 -6.67
N LYS A 499 18.98 27.44 -7.68
CA LYS A 499 17.79 26.60 -7.62
C LYS A 499 17.92 25.52 -6.52
N ALA A 500 19.08 24.90 -6.39
CA ALA A 500 19.35 23.92 -5.34
C ALA A 500 19.22 24.54 -3.95
N GLU A 501 19.77 25.75 -3.75
CA GLU A 501 19.65 26.48 -2.48
C GLU A 501 18.20 26.85 -2.16
N ALA A 502 17.44 27.34 -3.14
CA ALA A 502 16.03 27.66 -2.97
C ALA A 502 15.19 26.41 -2.62
N MET A 503 15.44 25.28 -3.29
CA MET A 503 14.73 24.03 -3.00
C MET A 503 15.15 23.41 -1.64
N ASP A 504 16.41 23.54 -1.24
CA ASP A 504 16.88 23.13 0.08
C ASP A 504 16.22 23.95 1.19
N ALA A 505 16.17 25.28 1.02
CA ALA A 505 15.49 26.18 1.95
C ALA A 505 13.99 25.86 2.06
N HIS A 506 13.32 25.59 0.93
CA HIS A 506 11.92 25.20 0.92
C HIS A 506 11.70 23.85 1.60
N LEU A 507 12.51 22.81 1.32
CA LEU A 507 12.42 21.51 1.98
C LEU A 507 12.59 21.64 3.50
N LYS A 508 13.58 22.44 3.95
CA LYS A 508 13.80 22.69 5.38
C LYS A 508 12.58 23.36 6.03
N ALA A 509 12.04 24.39 5.39
CA ALA A 509 10.83 25.07 5.89
C ALA A 509 9.64 24.12 6.01
N LEU A 510 9.40 23.23 5.02
CA LEU A 510 8.34 22.23 5.04
C LEU A 510 8.55 21.18 6.14
N MET A 511 9.80 20.81 6.41
CA MET A 511 10.13 19.84 7.47
C MET A 511 9.98 20.44 8.86
N GLU A 512 10.30 21.73 9.04
CA GLU A 512 10.19 22.46 10.30
C GLU A 512 8.74 22.87 10.61
N ALA A 513 7.92 23.08 9.59
CA ALA A 513 6.50 23.31 9.74
C ALA A 513 5.81 22.12 10.42
N GLY A 514 4.81 22.35 11.25
CA GLY A 514 4.02 21.31 11.90
C GLY A 514 3.18 20.46 10.95
N GLY A 515 3.10 20.85 9.68
CA GLY A 515 2.39 20.21 8.58
C GLY A 515 2.48 21.07 7.31
N ILE A 516 2.06 20.50 6.19
CA ILE A 516 2.03 21.16 4.87
C ILE A 516 0.59 21.40 4.35
N ARG A 517 -0.42 20.87 5.04
CA ARG A 517 -1.83 21.13 4.77
C ARG A 517 -2.15 22.58 5.22
N LYS A 518 -2.67 23.36 4.29
CA LYS A 518 -3.17 24.73 4.54
C LYS A 518 -4.65 24.71 4.83
#